data_5e9cb2892dbe80e5717adc815c27bdbf
#
_entry.id   5e9cb2892dbe80e5717adc815c27bdbf
#
_cell.length_a   1.000
_cell.length_b   1.000
_cell.length_c   1.000
_cell.angle_alpha   90.00
_cell.angle_beta   90.00
_cell.angle_gamma   90.00
#
_symmetry.space_group_name_H-M   'P 1'
#
loop_
_entity.id
_entity.type
_entity.pdbx_description
1 polymer ?
#
loop_
_entity_poly.entity_id
_entity_poly.type
_entity_poly.pdbx_seq_one_letter_code
_entity_poly.pdbx_strand_id
1 'polypeptide(L)'
;SAGTRPQPKVADGAIAALKEAGLNTDGLHPKDIDAVMSEDIDLVVTVCDNAKEACPIFPKPIPAIHLPFHDPHGEPLESFLAVRDDIRTRLVAAVREKFGLQVAAA
;
A
#
# COMPACT_ATOMS: atom_id res chain seq x y z
N SER A 1 6.27 -0.16 3.07
CA SER A 1 5.27 0.92 3.16
C SER A 1 5.49 1.74 4.42
N ALA A 2 5.00 2.96 4.42
CA ALA A 2 5.14 3.88 5.54
C ALA A 2 4.02 4.92 5.53
N GLY A 3 3.80 5.59 6.64
CA GLY A 3 2.77 6.61 6.77
C GLY A 3 3.21 7.76 7.67
N THR A 4 2.40 8.81 7.72
CA THR A 4 2.65 9.96 8.60
C THR A 4 2.06 9.78 9.99
N ARG A 5 1.08 8.89 10.13
CA ARG A 5 0.43 8.56 11.41
C ARG A 5 0.25 7.05 11.52
N PRO A 6 1.35 6.29 11.64
CA PRO A 6 1.25 4.85 11.71
C PRO A 6 0.46 4.41 12.95
N GLN A 7 -0.42 3.43 12.75
CA GLN A 7 -1.14 2.79 13.86
C GLN A 7 -0.17 1.93 14.68
N PRO A 8 -0.52 1.55 15.92
CA PRO A 8 0.36 0.70 16.74
C PRO A 8 0.66 -0.67 16.14
N LYS A 9 -0.24 -1.18 15.30
CA LYS A 9 -0.07 -2.48 14.63
C LYS A 9 -0.79 -2.48 13.29
N VAL A 10 -0.42 -3.43 12.44
CA VAL A 10 -1.15 -3.69 11.20
C VAL A 10 -2.54 -4.21 11.55
N ALA A 11 -3.58 -3.73 10.86
CA ALA A 11 -4.96 -4.11 11.12
C ALA A 11 -5.16 -5.63 11.02
N ASP A 12 -5.91 -6.20 11.95
CA ASP A 12 -6.18 -7.64 11.94
C ASP A 12 -6.85 -8.10 10.65
N GLY A 13 -7.76 -7.28 10.10
CA GLY A 13 -8.40 -7.57 8.82
C GLY A 13 -7.42 -7.62 7.65
N ALA A 14 -6.39 -6.75 7.65
CA ALA A 14 -5.36 -6.77 6.63
C ALA A 14 -4.53 -8.06 6.73
N ILE A 15 -4.13 -8.46 7.93
CA ILE A 15 -3.39 -9.71 8.15
C ILE A 15 -4.22 -10.90 7.70
N ALA A 16 -5.50 -10.96 8.09
CA ALA A 16 -6.39 -12.05 7.70
C ALA A 16 -6.58 -12.13 6.17
N ALA A 17 -6.74 -10.99 5.50
CA ALA A 17 -6.89 -10.94 4.06
C ALA A 17 -5.64 -11.43 3.32
N LEU A 18 -4.46 -11.08 3.80
CA LEU A 18 -3.19 -11.53 3.21
C LEU A 18 -2.97 -13.03 3.43
N LYS A 19 -3.28 -13.54 4.62
CA LYS A 19 -3.19 -14.97 4.90
C LYS A 19 -4.16 -15.79 4.04
N GLU A 20 -5.35 -15.29 3.83
CA GLU A 20 -6.33 -15.94 2.96
C GLU A 20 -5.80 -16.07 1.53
N ALA A 21 -5.02 -15.10 1.05
CA ALA A 21 -4.36 -15.15 -0.25
C ALA A 21 -3.09 -16.00 -0.27
N GLY A 22 -2.72 -16.62 0.85
CA GLY A 22 -1.52 -17.46 0.96
C GLY A 22 -0.22 -16.68 1.11
N LEU A 23 -0.29 -15.39 1.49
CA LEU A 23 0.88 -14.55 1.64
C LEU A 23 1.45 -14.61 3.06
N ASN A 24 2.77 -14.53 3.16
CA ASN A 24 3.45 -14.46 4.45
C ASN A 24 3.26 -13.06 5.07
N THR A 25 2.79 -13.03 6.31
CA THR A 25 2.56 -11.79 7.07
C THR A 25 3.60 -11.55 8.15
N ASP A 26 4.59 -12.40 8.28
CA ASP A 26 5.65 -12.25 9.29
C ASP A 26 6.46 -10.99 9.04
N GLY A 27 6.74 -10.24 10.09
CA GLY A 27 7.54 -9.02 10.01
C GLY A 27 6.81 -7.78 9.52
N LEU A 28 5.54 -7.88 9.16
CA LEU A 28 4.75 -6.70 8.80
C LEU A 28 4.49 -5.84 10.04
N HIS A 29 4.83 -4.57 9.94
CA HIS A 29 4.61 -3.60 11.03
C HIS A 29 4.44 -2.19 10.46
N PRO A 30 3.68 -1.34 11.14
CA PRO A 30 3.54 0.06 10.74
C PRO A 30 4.88 0.79 10.87
N LYS A 31 5.15 1.71 9.94
CA LYS A 31 6.37 2.52 9.92
C LYS A 31 6.02 3.97 9.65
N ASP A 32 6.78 4.87 10.27
CA ASP A 32 6.77 6.27 9.91
C ASP A 32 7.56 6.47 8.60
N ILE A 33 7.20 7.50 7.83
CA ILE A 33 7.93 7.88 6.62
C ILE A 33 9.42 8.05 6.88
N ASP A 34 9.80 8.60 8.02
CA ASP A 34 11.21 8.83 8.37
C ASP A 34 12.02 7.53 8.39
N ALA A 35 11.39 6.41 8.69
CA ALA A 35 12.07 5.11 8.71
C ALA A 35 12.57 4.65 7.34
N VAL A 36 11.99 5.17 6.25
CA VAL A 36 12.36 4.78 4.89
C VAL A 36 13.06 5.89 4.10
N MET A 37 13.30 7.05 4.72
CA MET A 37 13.89 8.21 4.05
C MET A 37 15.32 7.97 3.55
N SER A 38 16.06 7.09 4.20
CA SER A 38 17.44 6.75 3.81
C SER A 38 17.53 5.60 2.81
N GLU A 39 16.40 4.98 2.47
CA GLU A 39 16.39 3.88 1.53
C GLU A 39 16.52 4.36 0.09
N ASP A 40 17.08 3.51 -0.78
CA ASP A 40 17.10 3.75 -2.22
C ASP A 40 15.72 3.45 -2.79
N ILE A 41 14.99 4.50 -3.15
CA ILE A 41 13.61 4.39 -3.62
C ILE A 41 13.55 4.77 -5.09
N ASP A 42 12.99 3.89 -5.92
CA ASP A 42 12.86 4.08 -7.35
C ASP A 42 11.50 4.67 -7.75
N LEU A 43 10.47 4.45 -6.92
CA LEU A 43 9.12 4.90 -7.18
C LEU A 43 8.37 5.09 -5.87
N VAL A 44 7.66 6.20 -5.76
CA VAL A 44 6.74 6.45 -4.65
C VAL A 44 5.30 6.25 -5.15
N VAL A 45 4.53 5.45 -4.45
CA VAL A 45 3.10 5.30 -4.70
C VAL A 45 2.35 5.78 -3.47
N THR A 46 1.56 6.83 -3.63
CA THR A 46 0.67 7.31 -2.57
C THR A 46 -0.71 6.69 -2.75
N VAL A 47 -1.26 6.17 -1.67
CA VAL A 47 -2.52 5.40 -1.71
C VAL A 47 -3.63 6.01 -0.86
N CYS A 48 -3.35 7.12 -0.20
CA CYS A 48 -4.33 7.80 0.65
C CYS A 48 -5.48 8.39 -0.16
N ASP A 49 -6.65 8.46 0.46
CA ASP A 49 -7.82 9.12 -0.12
C ASP A 49 -7.80 10.60 0.24
N ASN A 50 -7.48 11.47 -0.73
CA ASN A 50 -7.38 12.92 -0.54
C ASN A 50 -8.68 13.57 -0.05
N ALA A 51 -9.81 12.93 -0.25
CA ALA A 51 -11.09 13.45 0.23
C ALA A 51 -11.22 13.34 1.76
N LYS A 52 -10.45 12.45 2.39
CA LYS A 52 -10.53 12.16 3.82
C LYS A 52 -9.30 12.61 4.59
N GLU A 53 -8.15 12.70 3.93
CA GLU A 53 -6.88 13.00 4.58
C GLU A 53 -5.94 13.73 3.63
N ALA A 54 -5.03 14.52 4.20
CA ALA A 54 -3.99 15.16 3.42
C ALA A 54 -2.90 14.14 3.09
N CYS A 55 -2.69 13.87 1.80
CA CYS A 55 -1.60 13.02 1.37
C CYS A 55 -0.27 13.75 1.53
N PRO A 56 0.72 13.17 2.20
CA PRO A 56 2.03 13.79 2.30
C PRO A 56 2.76 13.78 0.95
N ILE A 57 3.59 14.80 0.74
CA ILE A 57 4.51 14.84 -0.40
C ILE A 57 5.82 14.22 0.06
N PHE A 58 6.31 13.23 -0.68
CA PHE A 58 7.61 12.64 -0.36
C PHE A 58 8.71 13.65 -0.67
N PRO A 59 9.60 13.97 0.30
CA PRO A 59 10.52 15.12 0.19
C PRO A 59 11.76 14.89 -0.68
N LYS A 60 11.75 13.91 -1.54
CA LYS A 60 12.84 13.62 -2.48
C LYS A 60 12.33 13.67 -3.93
N PRO A 61 13.18 14.04 -4.91
CA PRO A 61 12.79 14.11 -6.31
C PRO A 61 12.71 12.71 -6.95
N ILE A 62 11.81 11.89 -6.46
CA ILE A 62 11.60 10.51 -6.92
C ILE A 62 10.30 10.48 -7.73
N PRO A 63 10.25 9.74 -8.85
CA PRO A 63 9.01 9.56 -9.59
C PRO A 63 7.90 9.06 -8.66
N ALA A 64 6.72 9.66 -8.77
CA ALA A 64 5.60 9.32 -7.90
C ALA A 64 4.32 9.15 -8.71
N ILE A 65 3.49 8.22 -8.29
CA ILE A 65 2.13 8.05 -8.80
C ILE A 65 1.16 8.04 -7.62
N HIS A 66 -0.06 8.48 -7.87
CA HIS A 66 -1.11 8.50 -6.85
C HIS A 66 -2.24 7.56 -7.27
N LEU A 67 -2.48 6.53 -6.45
CA LEU A 67 -3.54 5.55 -6.64
C LEU A 67 -4.35 5.45 -5.36
N PRO A 68 -5.41 6.26 -5.20
CA PRO A 68 -6.20 6.22 -3.98
C PRO A 68 -6.96 4.89 -3.85
N PHE A 69 -6.96 4.36 -2.64
CA PHE A 69 -7.71 3.16 -2.28
C PHE A 69 -8.61 3.46 -1.10
N HIS A 70 -9.73 2.76 -1.04
CA HIS A 70 -10.61 2.82 0.12
C HIS A 70 -9.88 2.28 1.35
N ASP A 71 -9.97 3.00 2.48
CA ASP A 71 -9.44 2.54 3.76
C ASP A 71 -10.51 1.72 4.49
N PRO A 72 -10.33 0.41 4.65
CA PRO A 72 -11.31 -0.46 5.29
C PRO A 72 -11.21 -0.48 6.82
N HIS A 73 -10.46 0.45 7.42
CA HIS A 73 -10.30 0.51 8.87
C HIS A 73 -11.66 0.54 9.58
N GLY A 74 -11.85 -0.37 10.54
CA GLY A 74 -13.11 -0.50 11.27
C GLY A 74 -14.22 -1.25 10.53
N GLU A 75 -13.97 -1.68 9.30
CA GLU A 75 -14.94 -2.41 8.48
C GLU A 75 -14.76 -3.93 8.61
N PRO A 76 -15.75 -4.74 8.20
CA PRO A 76 -15.64 -6.20 8.28
C PRO A 76 -14.57 -6.76 7.33
N LEU A 77 -14.22 -8.02 7.52
CA LEU A 77 -13.19 -8.70 6.73
C LEU A 77 -13.43 -8.61 5.22
N GLU A 78 -14.66 -8.68 4.78
CA GLU A 78 -15.01 -8.58 3.35
C GLU A 78 -14.47 -7.31 2.71
N SER A 79 -14.48 -6.19 3.43
CA SER A 79 -13.93 -4.93 2.95
C SER A 79 -12.42 -5.00 2.79
N PHE A 80 -11.71 -5.66 3.69
CA PHE A 80 -10.27 -5.89 3.56
C PHE A 80 -9.95 -6.81 2.38
N LEU A 81 -10.75 -7.83 2.14
CA LEU A 81 -10.57 -8.72 0.99
C LEU A 81 -10.76 -7.95 -0.32
N ALA A 82 -11.78 -7.10 -0.40
CA ALA A 82 -12.04 -6.29 -1.59
C ALA A 82 -10.91 -5.29 -1.87
N VAL A 83 -10.42 -4.60 -0.85
CA VAL A 83 -9.30 -3.67 -1.00
C VAL A 83 -8.01 -4.41 -1.38
N ARG A 84 -7.74 -5.55 -0.79
CA ARG A 84 -6.60 -6.40 -1.17
C ARG A 84 -6.63 -6.73 -2.66
N ASP A 85 -7.79 -7.14 -3.17
CA ASP A 85 -7.94 -7.51 -4.57
C ASP A 85 -7.83 -6.30 -5.49
N ASP A 86 -8.31 -5.13 -5.05
CA ASP A 86 -8.17 -3.88 -5.78
C ASP A 86 -6.70 -3.44 -5.86
N ILE A 87 -5.96 -3.56 -4.77
CA ILE A 87 -4.51 -3.30 -4.75
C ILE A 87 -3.79 -4.23 -5.72
N ARG A 88 -4.10 -5.51 -5.68
CA ARG A 88 -3.51 -6.51 -6.57
C ARG A 88 -3.76 -6.15 -8.04
N THR A 89 -4.97 -5.76 -8.39
CA THR A 89 -5.34 -5.45 -9.76
C THR A 89 -4.78 -4.13 -10.24
N ARG A 90 -4.87 -3.08 -9.42
CA ARG A 90 -4.52 -1.72 -9.83
C ARG A 90 -3.08 -1.35 -9.54
N LEU A 91 -2.61 -1.60 -8.31
CA LEU A 91 -1.28 -1.19 -7.88
C LEU A 91 -0.19 -2.03 -8.54
N VAL A 92 -0.33 -3.33 -8.52
CA VAL A 92 0.66 -4.23 -9.12
C VAL A 92 0.77 -3.98 -10.62
N ALA A 93 -0.36 -3.79 -11.31
CA ALA A 93 -0.36 -3.47 -12.74
C ALA A 93 0.33 -2.13 -13.03
N ALA A 94 0.07 -1.10 -12.23
CA ALA A 94 0.68 0.22 -12.39
C ALA A 94 2.19 0.18 -12.17
N VAL A 95 2.67 -0.55 -11.18
CA VAL A 95 4.09 -0.69 -10.89
C VAL A 95 4.79 -1.46 -12.03
N ARG A 96 4.19 -2.52 -12.51
CA ARG A 96 4.73 -3.28 -13.65
C ARG A 96 4.83 -2.44 -14.90
N GLU A 97 3.80 -1.65 -15.20
CA GLU A 97 3.81 -0.74 -16.34
C GLU A 97 4.91 0.31 -16.20
N LYS A 98 5.04 0.91 -15.01
CA LYS A 98 6.03 1.95 -14.75
C LYS A 98 7.46 1.46 -14.96
N PHE A 99 7.78 0.23 -14.60
CA PHE A 99 9.11 -0.36 -14.76
C PHE A 99 9.27 -1.19 -16.04
N GLY A 100 8.26 -1.20 -16.91
CA GLY A 100 8.31 -1.97 -18.15
C GLY A 100 8.31 -3.48 -17.95
N LEU A 101 7.82 -3.96 -16.81
CA LEU A 101 7.75 -5.39 -16.51
C LEU A 101 6.54 -6.02 -17.19
N GLN A 102 6.70 -7.23 -17.70
CA GLN A 102 5.57 -7.95 -18.27
C GLN A 102 4.62 -8.42 -17.17
N VAL A 103 3.34 -8.20 -17.41
CA VAL A 103 2.31 -8.80 -16.56
C VAL A 103 2.26 -10.29 -16.92
N ALA A 104 2.40 -11.15 -15.90
CA ALA A 104 2.28 -12.57 -16.12
C ALA A 104 0.92 -12.89 -16.73
N ALA A 105 0.91 -13.62 -17.82
CA ALA A 105 -0.33 -14.11 -18.40
C ALA A 105 -1.01 -15.04 -17.39
N ALA A 106 -2.22 -14.71 -17.06
CA ALA A 106 -2.98 -15.52 -16.11
C ALA A 106 -3.34 -16.88 -16.73
#